data_98c3d029758042371449cc2d4b363b94
#
_entry.id   98c3d029758042371449cc2d4b363b94
#
_cell.length_a   1.000
_cell.length_b   1.000
_cell.length_c   1.000
_cell.angle_alpha   90.00
_cell.angle_beta   90.00
_cell.angle_gamma   90.00
#
_symmetry.space_group_name_H-M   'P 1'
#
loop_
_entity.id
_entity.type
_entity.pdbx_description
1 polymer ?
#
loop_
_entity_poly.entity_id
_entity_poly.type
_entity_poly.pdbx_seq_one_letter_code
_entity_poly.pdbx_strand_id
1 'polypeptide(L)'
;MLRRSSTIHQPNLFGTDFLMQLDASDPLLKLAAAIPWQEFDEGFSIYYTKSTGAPSKPIRLMAGLLILKQLENLSDEAVVLQWKRNPYYQAFCGMKEFRRKLPCHSTELVHFRKRIGAQGVERIFRMSVGLHGESALEDVVHVDTTVQEKNITYPTVSQTGDQDYQSTEQDWLRV
;
A
#
# COMPACT_ATOMS: atom_id res chain seq x y z
N MET A 1 13.95 -11.99 -14.81
CA MET A 1 13.10 -12.32 -15.99
C MET A 1 11.70 -11.80 -15.76
N LEU A 2 11.15 -11.05 -16.70
CA LEU A 2 9.80 -10.52 -16.59
C LEU A 2 8.76 -11.61 -16.88
N ARG A 3 7.85 -11.86 -15.95
CA ARG A 3 6.72 -12.76 -16.20
C ARG A 3 5.54 -11.94 -16.72
N ARG A 4 5.19 -12.12 -17.99
CA ARG A 4 3.98 -11.53 -18.55
C ARG A 4 2.75 -12.25 -17.99
N SER A 5 1.72 -11.50 -17.63
CA SER A 5 0.42 -12.07 -17.31
C SER A 5 -0.16 -12.68 -18.59
N SER A 6 -0.61 -13.94 -18.53
CA SER A 6 -1.26 -14.54 -19.70
C SER A 6 -2.61 -13.88 -19.92
N THR A 7 -2.79 -13.28 -21.07
CA THR A 7 -4.06 -12.67 -21.53
C THR A 7 -5.12 -13.71 -21.89
N ILE A 8 -4.70 -14.95 -22.10
CA ILE A 8 -5.62 -16.02 -22.52
C ILE A 8 -6.26 -16.61 -21.26
N HIS A 9 -7.51 -16.27 -21.03
CA HIS A 9 -8.37 -16.92 -20.05
C HIS A 9 -9.10 -18.08 -20.74
N GLN A 10 -8.78 -19.29 -20.36
CA GLN A 10 -9.58 -20.45 -20.72
C GLN A 10 -10.66 -20.60 -19.63
N PRO A 11 -11.94 -20.35 -19.93
CA PRO A 11 -12.99 -20.51 -18.92
C PRO A 11 -13.02 -21.96 -18.46
N ASN A 12 -13.17 -22.15 -17.16
CA ASN A 12 -13.40 -23.48 -16.59
C ASN A 12 -14.72 -24.02 -17.15
N LEU A 13 -14.66 -25.12 -17.85
CA LEU A 13 -15.84 -25.74 -18.52
C LEU A 13 -16.95 -26.10 -17.51
N PHE A 14 -16.61 -26.28 -16.22
CA PHE A 14 -17.52 -26.71 -15.16
C PHE A 14 -17.45 -25.81 -13.90
N GLY A 15 -16.74 -24.70 -13.94
CA GLY A 15 -16.57 -23.80 -12.79
C GLY A 15 -17.10 -22.40 -13.05
N THR A 16 -17.76 -21.82 -12.08
CA THR A 16 -18.09 -20.39 -12.09
C THR A 16 -16.80 -19.59 -12.11
N ASP A 17 -16.66 -18.69 -13.08
CA ASP A 17 -15.50 -17.81 -13.15
C ASP A 17 -15.38 -17.02 -11.84
N PHE A 18 -14.16 -16.93 -11.28
CA PHE A 18 -13.90 -16.24 -10.03
C PHE A 18 -14.44 -14.81 -10.03
N LEU A 19 -14.30 -14.10 -11.14
CA LEU A 19 -14.78 -12.72 -11.28
C LEU A 19 -16.31 -12.64 -11.30
N MET A 20 -17.01 -13.66 -11.78
CA MET A 20 -18.48 -13.71 -11.77
C MET A 20 -19.08 -13.94 -10.38
N GLN A 21 -18.27 -14.38 -9.42
CA GLN A 21 -18.68 -14.55 -8.02
C GLN A 21 -18.58 -13.27 -7.21
N LEU A 22 -17.97 -12.22 -7.77
CA LEU A 22 -17.76 -10.93 -7.13
C LEU A 22 -18.82 -9.93 -7.59
N ASP A 23 -19.15 -9.01 -6.71
CA ASP A 23 -20.03 -7.89 -7.06
C ASP A 23 -19.31 -6.94 -8.03
N ALA A 24 -19.77 -6.90 -9.28
CA ALA A 24 -19.22 -6.02 -10.30
C ALA A 24 -19.40 -4.52 -10.00
N SER A 25 -20.30 -4.18 -9.08
CA SER A 25 -20.54 -2.79 -8.66
C SER A 25 -19.51 -2.29 -7.64
N ASP A 26 -18.69 -3.18 -7.09
CA ASP A 26 -17.68 -2.86 -6.08
C ASP A 26 -16.71 -1.78 -6.58
N PRO A 27 -16.45 -0.73 -5.78
CA PRO A 27 -15.58 0.38 -6.15
C PRO A 27 -14.17 -0.06 -6.54
N LEU A 28 -13.64 -1.10 -5.88
CA LEU A 28 -12.29 -1.60 -6.16
C LEU A 28 -12.21 -2.28 -7.53
N LEU A 29 -13.26 -3.00 -7.95
CA LEU A 29 -13.31 -3.60 -9.28
C LEU A 29 -13.49 -2.55 -10.37
N LYS A 30 -14.27 -1.49 -10.12
CA LYS A 30 -14.37 -0.34 -11.03
C LYS A 30 -13.03 0.35 -11.18
N LEU A 31 -12.32 0.58 -10.08
CA LEU A 31 -10.97 1.13 -10.10
C LEU A 31 -10.01 0.22 -10.88
N ALA A 32 -10.07 -1.11 -10.66
CA ALA A 32 -9.25 -2.06 -11.40
C ALA A 32 -9.48 -2.03 -12.91
N ALA A 33 -10.71 -1.78 -13.33
CA ALA A 33 -11.06 -1.63 -14.76
C ALA A 33 -10.59 -0.31 -15.37
N ALA A 34 -10.57 0.76 -14.58
CA ALA A 34 -10.13 2.09 -15.01
C ALA A 34 -8.61 2.21 -15.14
N ILE A 35 -7.83 1.43 -14.38
CA ILE A 35 -6.36 1.49 -14.41
C ILE A 35 -5.83 0.87 -15.72
N PRO A 36 -5.00 1.59 -16.50
CA PRO A 36 -4.36 1.07 -17.71
C PRO A 36 -3.16 0.18 -17.37
N TRP A 37 -3.42 -1.03 -16.92
CA TRP A 37 -2.39 -1.98 -16.46
C TRP A 37 -1.31 -2.28 -17.49
N GLN A 38 -1.64 -2.18 -18.76
CA GLN A 38 -0.72 -2.42 -19.85
C GLN A 38 0.41 -1.38 -19.90
N GLU A 39 0.10 -0.13 -19.58
CA GLU A 39 1.09 0.95 -19.49
C GLU A 39 2.07 0.72 -18.32
N PHE A 40 1.61 0.09 -17.23
CA PHE A 40 2.50 -0.32 -16.14
C PHE A 40 3.42 -1.47 -16.58
N ASP A 41 2.88 -2.48 -17.26
CA ASP A 41 3.67 -3.60 -17.75
C ASP A 41 4.76 -3.13 -18.72
N GLU A 42 4.45 -2.23 -19.63
CA GLU A 42 5.42 -1.63 -20.57
C GLU A 42 6.42 -0.73 -19.85
N GLY A 43 5.96 0.19 -19.02
CA GLY A 43 6.79 1.17 -18.34
C GLY A 43 7.76 0.55 -17.32
N PHE A 44 7.37 -0.53 -16.69
CA PHE A 44 8.24 -1.20 -15.71
C PHE A 44 9.04 -2.36 -16.29
N SER A 45 8.75 -2.81 -17.52
CA SER A 45 9.50 -3.86 -18.19
C SER A 45 10.98 -3.54 -18.33
N ILE A 46 11.33 -2.26 -18.45
CA ILE A 46 12.71 -1.77 -18.57
C ILE A 46 13.59 -2.10 -17.37
N TYR A 47 12.99 -2.24 -16.18
CA TYR A 47 13.70 -2.57 -14.94
C TYR A 47 13.95 -4.07 -14.76
N TYR A 48 13.56 -4.90 -15.74
CA TYR A 48 13.70 -6.34 -15.70
C TYR A 48 14.53 -6.88 -16.85
N THR A 49 15.39 -7.84 -16.55
CA THR A 49 16.14 -8.55 -17.60
C THR A 49 15.24 -9.51 -18.36
N LYS A 50 15.46 -9.64 -19.69
CA LYS A 50 14.60 -10.47 -20.54
C LYS A 50 14.81 -11.98 -20.36
N SER A 51 16.03 -12.41 -20.02
CA SER A 51 16.42 -13.82 -20.09
C SER A 51 17.19 -14.35 -18.89
N THR A 52 17.58 -13.52 -17.93
CA THR A 52 18.48 -13.94 -16.83
C THR A 52 17.80 -13.82 -15.47
N GLY A 53 17.94 -14.84 -14.63
CA GLY A 53 17.44 -14.87 -13.26
C GLY A 53 16.10 -15.57 -13.07
N ALA A 54 15.65 -15.66 -11.82
CA ALA A 54 14.36 -16.23 -11.46
C ALA A 54 13.21 -15.40 -12.01
N PRO A 55 12.06 -16.02 -12.40
CA PRO A 55 10.88 -15.30 -12.86
C PRO A 55 10.38 -14.34 -11.79
N SER A 56 10.19 -13.07 -12.17
CA SER A 56 9.62 -12.07 -11.28
C SER A 56 8.13 -12.31 -11.03
N LYS A 57 7.60 -11.69 -9.98
CA LYS A 57 6.15 -11.56 -9.82
C LYS A 57 5.58 -10.68 -10.94
N PRO A 58 4.33 -10.89 -11.38
CA PRO A 58 3.69 -10.01 -12.35
C PRO A 58 3.68 -8.55 -11.89
N ILE A 59 3.93 -7.62 -12.80
CA ILE A 59 3.96 -6.18 -12.49
C ILE A 59 2.61 -5.72 -11.93
N ARG A 60 1.50 -6.15 -12.55
CA ARG A 60 0.16 -5.85 -12.06
C ARG A 60 -0.06 -6.28 -10.61
N LEU A 61 0.47 -7.43 -10.19
CA LEU A 61 0.39 -7.87 -8.80
C LEU A 61 1.14 -6.92 -7.87
N MET A 62 2.38 -6.57 -8.22
CA MET A 62 3.23 -5.75 -7.37
C MET A 62 2.74 -4.29 -7.30
N ALA A 63 2.36 -3.71 -8.44
CA ALA A 63 1.78 -2.37 -8.50
C ALA A 63 0.42 -2.33 -7.80
N GLY A 64 -0.43 -3.34 -8.02
CA GLY A 64 -1.72 -3.46 -7.36
C GLY A 64 -1.61 -3.51 -5.83
N LEU A 65 -0.65 -4.27 -5.29
CA LEU A 65 -0.40 -4.29 -3.85
C LEU A 65 0.06 -2.93 -3.31
N LEU A 66 0.86 -2.17 -4.06
CA LEU A 66 1.26 -0.82 -3.65
C LEU A 66 0.08 0.16 -3.65
N ILE A 67 -0.79 0.07 -4.64
CA ILE A 67 -2.00 0.90 -4.71
C ILE A 67 -2.94 0.56 -3.54
N LEU A 68 -3.23 -0.73 -3.32
CA LEU A 68 -4.06 -1.19 -2.21
C LEU A 68 -3.51 -0.77 -0.85
N LYS A 69 -2.19 -0.91 -0.67
CA LYS A 69 -1.52 -0.44 0.54
C LYS A 69 -1.79 1.02 0.82
N GLN A 70 -1.73 1.86 -0.21
CA GLN A 70 -1.93 3.30 -0.08
C GLN A 70 -3.40 3.64 0.17
N LEU A 71 -4.32 3.01 -0.57
CA LEU A 71 -5.76 3.24 -0.42
C LEU A 71 -6.26 2.90 0.98
N GLU A 72 -5.80 1.80 1.54
CA GLU A 72 -6.24 1.30 2.84
C GLU A 72 -5.31 1.68 3.99
N ASN A 73 -4.28 2.50 3.72
CA ASN A 73 -3.25 2.89 4.70
C ASN A 73 -2.63 1.70 5.46
N LEU A 74 -2.26 0.64 4.74
CA LEU A 74 -1.75 -0.61 5.30
C LEU A 74 -0.22 -0.66 5.33
N SER A 75 0.34 -1.48 6.22
CA SER A 75 1.76 -1.87 6.15
C SER A 75 2.02 -2.86 5.01
N ASP A 76 3.30 -3.07 4.63
CA ASP A 76 3.67 -4.05 3.61
C ASP A 76 3.26 -5.48 3.99
N GLU A 77 3.29 -5.80 5.28
CA GLU A 77 2.88 -7.12 5.79
C GLU A 77 1.36 -7.24 5.81
N ALA A 78 0.67 -6.19 6.26
CA ALA A 78 -0.78 -6.17 6.33
C ALA A 78 -1.43 -6.31 4.95
N VAL A 79 -0.96 -5.59 3.93
CA VAL A 79 -1.53 -5.69 2.58
C VAL A 79 -1.35 -7.08 1.97
N VAL A 80 -0.20 -7.73 2.18
CA VAL A 80 0.06 -9.09 1.69
C VAL A 80 -0.85 -10.11 2.41
N LEU A 81 -1.09 -9.93 3.71
CA LEU A 81 -1.98 -10.78 4.48
C LEU A 81 -3.44 -10.55 4.11
N GLN A 82 -3.87 -9.30 3.95
CA GLN A 82 -5.21 -8.93 3.49
C GLN A 82 -5.49 -9.50 2.10
N TRP A 83 -4.54 -9.39 1.17
CA TRP A 83 -4.68 -9.95 -0.17
C TRP A 83 -4.99 -11.44 -0.15
N LYS A 84 -4.36 -12.22 0.74
CA LYS A 84 -4.66 -13.65 0.89
C LYS A 84 -6.10 -13.92 1.30
N ARG A 85 -6.72 -13.02 2.06
CA ARG A 85 -8.06 -13.19 2.65
C ARG A 85 -9.17 -12.56 1.83
N ASN A 86 -8.85 -11.51 1.07
CA ASN A 86 -9.83 -10.72 0.35
C ASN A 86 -9.86 -11.07 -1.15
N PRO A 87 -10.96 -11.63 -1.66
CA PRO A 87 -11.09 -11.98 -3.07
C PRO A 87 -11.07 -10.75 -3.98
N TYR A 88 -11.61 -9.60 -3.55
CA TYR A 88 -11.57 -8.35 -4.31
C TYR A 88 -10.14 -7.83 -4.51
N TYR A 89 -9.27 -7.95 -3.50
CA TYR A 89 -7.85 -7.61 -3.64
C TYR A 89 -7.15 -8.49 -4.67
N GLN A 90 -7.51 -9.78 -4.69
CA GLN A 90 -6.96 -10.71 -5.67
C GLN A 90 -7.43 -10.38 -7.09
N ALA A 91 -8.71 -10.08 -7.27
CA ALA A 91 -9.28 -9.65 -8.54
C ALA A 91 -8.65 -8.33 -9.02
N PHE A 92 -8.50 -7.34 -8.15
CA PHE A 92 -7.81 -6.08 -8.42
C PHE A 92 -6.39 -6.31 -8.95
N CYS A 93 -5.64 -7.20 -8.30
CA CYS A 93 -4.29 -7.58 -8.72
C CYS A 93 -4.25 -8.50 -9.95
N GLY A 94 -5.39 -8.78 -10.59
CA GLY A 94 -5.46 -9.55 -11.84
C GLY A 94 -5.40 -11.06 -11.67
N MET A 95 -5.80 -11.57 -10.51
CA MET A 95 -5.94 -13.02 -10.33
C MET A 95 -7.21 -13.52 -11.02
N LYS A 96 -7.08 -14.66 -11.70
CA LYS A 96 -8.19 -15.34 -12.38
C LYS A 96 -8.87 -16.39 -11.50
N GLU A 97 -8.20 -16.77 -10.42
CA GLU A 97 -8.64 -17.77 -9.47
C GLU A 97 -8.30 -17.31 -8.05
N PHE A 98 -9.15 -17.67 -7.09
CA PHE A 98 -8.88 -17.37 -5.69
C PHE A 98 -7.70 -18.21 -5.18
N ARG A 99 -6.69 -17.55 -4.62
CA ARG A 99 -5.48 -18.19 -4.10
C ARG A 99 -5.41 -18.05 -2.58
N ARG A 100 -5.26 -19.19 -1.91
CA ARG A 100 -5.12 -19.25 -0.45
C ARG A 100 -3.69 -19.06 0.07
N LYS A 101 -2.73 -18.89 -0.85
CA LYS A 101 -1.30 -18.67 -0.52
C LYS A 101 -0.98 -17.20 -0.63
N LEU A 102 0.00 -16.74 0.17
CA LEU A 102 0.53 -15.38 0.06
C LEU A 102 1.04 -15.11 -1.36
N PRO A 103 0.81 -13.92 -1.92
CA PRO A 103 1.27 -13.57 -3.27
C PRO A 103 2.80 -13.43 -3.33
N CYS A 104 3.36 -12.86 -2.28
CA CYS A 104 4.78 -12.57 -2.12
C CYS A 104 5.11 -12.41 -0.62
N HIS A 105 6.39 -12.28 -0.31
CA HIS A 105 6.83 -11.81 1.00
C HIS A 105 6.81 -10.27 1.04
N SER A 106 6.60 -9.64 2.21
CA SER A 106 6.57 -8.18 2.35
C SER A 106 7.88 -7.52 1.86
N THR A 107 9.02 -8.18 2.05
CA THR A 107 10.32 -7.71 1.54
C THR A 107 10.38 -7.61 0.01
N GLU A 108 9.61 -8.40 -0.72
CA GLU A 108 9.55 -8.31 -2.20
C GLU A 108 8.93 -6.98 -2.64
N LEU A 109 7.99 -6.40 -1.86
CA LEU A 109 7.46 -5.05 -2.11
C LEU A 109 8.53 -3.98 -1.91
N VAL A 110 9.37 -4.14 -0.89
CA VAL A 110 10.52 -3.23 -0.67
C VAL A 110 11.50 -3.31 -1.84
N HIS A 111 11.82 -4.53 -2.29
CA HIS A 111 12.70 -4.72 -3.45
C HIS A 111 12.08 -4.16 -4.74
N PHE A 112 10.77 -4.31 -4.92
CA PHE A 112 10.08 -3.75 -6.08
C PHE A 112 10.16 -2.22 -6.08
N ARG A 113 9.83 -1.55 -4.95
CA ARG A 113 9.96 -0.08 -4.83
C ARG A 113 11.37 0.41 -5.09
N LYS A 114 12.38 -0.27 -4.54
CA LYS A 114 13.79 0.06 -4.82
C LYS A 114 14.16 -0.09 -6.29
N ARG A 115 13.61 -1.11 -6.96
CA ARG A 115 13.87 -1.39 -8.37
C ARG A 115 13.27 -0.35 -9.29
N ILE A 116 11.99 0.03 -9.09
CA ILE A 116 11.33 1.05 -9.92
C ILE A 116 11.77 2.47 -9.56
N GLY A 117 12.37 2.67 -8.38
CA GLY A 117 12.83 3.97 -7.89
C GLY A 117 11.71 4.97 -7.63
N ALA A 118 12.09 6.20 -7.29
CA ALA A 118 11.14 7.28 -7.00
C ALA A 118 10.26 7.60 -8.21
N GLN A 119 10.84 7.62 -9.41
CA GLN A 119 10.11 7.91 -10.65
C GLN A 119 9.02 6.86 -10.96
N GLY A 120 9.30 5.57 -10.71
CA GLY A 120 8.31 4.52 -10.90
C GLY A 120 7.17 4.61 -9.90
N VAL A 121 7.48 4.92 -8.64
CA VAL A 121 6.46 5.15 -7.60
C VAL A 121 5.61 6.37 -7.95
N GLU A 122 6.23 7.47 -8.33
CA GLU A 122 5.53 8.69 -8.75
C GLU A 122 4.60 8.42 -9.95
N ARG A 123 5.05 7.62 -10.93
CA ARG A 123 4.20 7.22 -12.06
C ARG A 123 2.95 6.48 -11.61
N ILE A 124 3.05 5.56 -10.64
CA ILE A 124 1.89 4.87 -10.08
C ILE A 124 0.91 5.88 -9.49
N PHE A 125 1.40 6.84 -8.70
CA PHE A 125 0.54 7.84 -8.07
C PHE A 125 -0.06 8.82 -9.07
N ARG A 126 0.70 9.31 -10.03
CA ARG A 126 0.16 10.19 -11.10
C ARG A 126 -0.99 9.53 -11.86
N MET A 127 -0.88 8.25 -12.15
CA MET A 127 -1.96 7.52 -12.82
C MET A 127 -3.18 7.38 -11.91
N SER A 128 -3.00 7.11 -10.62
CA SER A 128 -4.12 7.04 -9.68
C SER A 128 -4.83 8.39 -9.51
N VAL A 129 -4.08 9.49 -9.46
CA VAL A 129 -4.66 10.86 -9.43
C VAL A 129 -5.37 11.19 -10.74
N GLY A 130 -4.78 10.83 -11.88
CA GLY A 130 -5.41 11.04 -13.20
C GLY A 130 -6.75 10.34 -13.38
N LEU A 131 -7.02 9.26 -12.65
CA LEU A 131 -8.31 8.57 -12.67
C LEU A 131 -9.44 9.36 -11.98
N HIS A 132 -9.10 10.28 -11.08
CA HIS A 132 -10.07 11.16 -10.45
C HIS A 132 -10.46 12.35 -11.34
N GLY A 133 -9.79 12.53 -12.50
CA GLY A 133 -10.08 13.59 -13.46
C GLY A 133 -10.01 14.99 -12.85
N GLU A 134 -10.92 15.88 -13.29
CA GLU A 134 -11.00 17.25 -12.81
C GLU A 134 -11.34 17.35 -11.30
N SER A 135 -11.98 16.33 -10.73
CA SER A 135 -12.29 16.28 -9.30
C SER A 135 -11.05 16.22 -8.39
N ALA A 136 -9.88 15.88 -8.94
CA ALA A 136 -8.61 15.89 -8.22
C ALA A 136 -7.93 17.27 -8.20
N LEU A 137 -8.45 18.22 -9.00
CA LEU A 137 -7.97 19.60 -9.06
C LEU A 137 -8.83 20.44 -8.11
N GLU A 138 -8.52 20.37 -6.83
CA GLU A 138 -9.11 21.30 -5.86
C GLU A 138 -8.41 22.66 -5.98
N ASP A 139 -9.21 23.74 -6.16
CA ASP A 139 -8.71 25.11 -6.23
C ASP A 139 -8.09 25.58 -4.90
N VAL A 140 -8.41 24.91 -3.80
CA VAL A 140 -7.93 25.25 -2.45
C VAL A 140 -7.42 24.00 -1.74
N VAL A 141 -6.12 23.93 -1.53
CA VAL A 141 -5.49 22.90 -0.68
C VAL A 141 -5.40 23.44 0.74
N HIS A 142 -6.18 22.92 1.65
CA HIS A 142 -6.02 23.18 3.08
C HIS A 142 -4.78 22.43 3.60
N VAL A 143 -3.67 23.11 3.73
CA VAL A 143 -2.47 22.56 4.36
C VAL A 143 -2.58 22.82 5.85
N ASP A 144 -3.01 21.83 6.62
CA ASP A 144 -2.91 21.88 8.07
C ASP A 144 -1.46 21.58 8.47
N THR A 145 -0.71 22.63 8.74
CA THR A 145 0.62 22.52 9.32
C THR A 145 0.49 22.28 10.81
N THR A 146 0.34 21.05 11.22
CA THR A 146 0.53 20.66 12.62
C THR A 146 1.99 20.87 12.94
N VAL A 147 2.32 21.99 13.59
CA VAL A 147 3.66 22.23 14.17
C VAL A 147 3.80 21.28 15.34
N GLN A 148 4.45 20.16 15.12
CA GLN A 148 4.83 19.27 16.20
C GLN A 148 5.99 19.93 16.94
N GLU A 149 5.74 20.37 18.17
CA GLU A 149 6.80 20.92 19.02
C GLU A 149 7.90 19.88 19.20
N LYS A 150 9.12 20.25 18.84
CA LYS A 150 10.29 19.38 18.81
C LYS A 150 10.82 19.00 20.20
N ASN A 151 10.27 19.56 21.26
CA ASN A 151 10.67 19.36 22.66
C ASN A 151 9.46 19.04 23.53
N ILE A 152 8.90 17.86 23.36
CA ILE A 152 8.04 17.29 24.40
C ILE A 152 8.98 16.64 25.42
N THR A 153 9.31 17.39 26.47
CA THR A 153 9.98 16.81 27.63
C THR A 153 8.91 16.06 28.42
N TYR A 154 8.94 14.74 28.37
CA TYR A 154 8.11 13.94 29.26
C TYR A 154 8.55 14.22 30.71
N PRO A 155 7.62 14.48 31.66
CA PRO A 155 7.97 14.59 33.06
C PRO A 155 8.56 13.24 33.51
N THR A 156 9.87 13.22 33.71
CA THR A 156 10.51 12.06 34.32
C THR A 156 10.20 12.08 35.83
N VAL A 157 10.07 10.91 36.46
CA VAL A 157 9.74 10.74 37.86
C VAL A 157 10.66 11.54 38.82
N SER A 158 11.87 11.90 38.36
CA SER A 158 12.82 12.78 39.04
C SER A 158 12.39 14.24 39.11
N GLN A 159 11.53 14.73 38.21
CA GLN A 159 11.09 16.13 38.22
C GLN A 159 9.84 16.35 39.10
N THR A 160 9.06 15.30 39.37
CA THR A 160 7.89 15.35 40.26
C THR A 160 8.27 15.15 41.74
N GLY A 161 9.43 14.55 42.01
CA GLY A 161 9.87 14.24 43.37
C GLY A 161 10.49 15.41 44.15
N ASP A 162 11.07 16.41 43.47
CA ASP A 162 11.82 17.48 44.13
C ASP A 162 10.94 18.66 44.59
N GLN A 163 9.72 18.78 44.12
CA GLN A 163 8.81 19.86 44.55
C GLN A 163 8.04 19.51 45.84
N ASP A 164 7.77 18.24 46.08
CA ASP A 164 7.04 17.80 47.28
C ASP A 164 7.97 17.62 48.50
N TYR A 165 9.29 17.50 48.30
CA TYR A 165 10.24 17.33 49.40
C TYR A 165 10.68 18.67 50.03
N GLN A 166 10.59 19.79 49.31
CA GLN A 166 10.95 21.11 49.88
C GLN A 166 9.85 21.75 50.72
N SER A 167 8.59 21.32 50.55
CA SER A 167 7.48 21.82 51.35
C SER A 167 7.36 21.16 52.74
N THR A 168 7.88 19.94 52.87
CA THR A 168 7.81 19.19 54.14
C THR A 168 8.95 19.50 55.11
N GLU A 169 10.08 20.03 54.68
CA GLU A 169 11.20 20.40 55.58
C GLU A 169 11.01 21.75 56.24
N GLN A 170 10.15 22.62 55.73
CA GLN A 170 9.87 23.91 56.37
C GLN A 170 8.81 23.86 57.49
N ASP A 171 8.01 22.80 57.55
CA ASP A 171 6.99 22.65 58.60
C ASP A 171 7.50 22.03 59.90
N TRP A 172 8.72 21.47 59.90
CA TRP A 172 9.31 20.85 61.10
C TRP A 172 10.18 21.83 61.93
N LEU A 173 10.39 23.06 61.44
CA LEU A 173 11.20 24.07 62.15
C LEU A 173 10.36 25.16 62.83
N ARG A 174 9.04 24.96 62.97
CA ARG A 174 8.15 25.85 63.74
C ARG A 174 7.42 25.09 64.82
N VAL A 175 8.15 24.60 65.83
CA VAL A 175 7.64 24.29 67.15
C VAL A 175 8.71 24.71 68.14
#